data_83b9b966e3948e7eafc60ad3144e6629
#
_entry.id   83b9b966e3948e7eafc60ad3144e6629
#
_cell.length_a   1.000
_cell.length_b   1.000
_cell.length_c   1.000
_cell.angle_alpha   90.00
_cell.angle_beta   90.00
_cell.angle_gamma   90.00
#
_symmetry.space_group_name_H-M   'P 1'
#
loop_
_entity.id
_entity.type
_entity.pdbx_description
1 polymer ?
#
loop_
_entity_poly.entity_id
_entity_poly.type
_entity_poly.pdbx_seq_one_letter_code
_entity_poly.pdbx_strand_id
1 'polypeptide(L)'
;IEEKLSYLENLGITALYLNPIYAASSNHRYDIADYLEVDPVLGTVEDFERLCAKAAEHGISIILDGVFNHCGADSKYFNKFSNYSEPGAVQQAGSAYDDWFTFHEDGTYESWWGVDALPTIVSDNPDYQEFICGENGVIRTWLRRGARGWRLDVADEISDSFIQKIRAAALAERSDAVIIGEVWEDASNKRAYGKLRQY
;
A
#
# COMPACT_ATOMS: atom_id res chain seq x y z
N ILE A 1 18.62 10.00 1.52
CA ILE A 1 17.91 10.77 0.47
C ILE A 1 18.11 12.26 0.69
N GLU A 2 17.87 12.80 1.90
CA GLU A 2 17.91 14.24 2.21
C GLU A 2 19.17 14.92 1.70
N GLU A 3 20.36 14.33 1.90
CA GLU A 3 21.65 14.88 1.45
C GLU A 3 21.79 15.01 -0.08
N LYS A 4 20.87 14.40 -0.83
CA LYS A 4 20.89 14.40 -2.30
C LYS A 4 19.78 15.27 -2.92
N LEU A 5 18.95 15.93 -2.13
CA LEU A 5 17.83 16.72 -2.65
C LEU A 5 18.27 17.84 -3.58
N SER A 6 19.31 18.60 -3.21
CA SER A 6 19.88 19.65 -4.09
C SER A 6 20.43 19.08 -5.41
N TYR A 7 21.03 17.87 -5.37
CA TYR A 7 21.50 17.21 -6.60
C TYR A 7 20.32 16.81 -7.48
N LEU A 8 19.25 16.26 -6.89
CA LEU A 8 18.04 15.83 -7.61
C LEU A 8 17.30 17.03 -8.21
N GLU A 9 17.19 18.14 -7.47
CA GLU A 9 16.64 19.40 -7.96
C GLU A 9 17.43 19.91 -9.18
N ASN A 10 18.76 19.97 -9.08
CA ASN A 10 19.63 20.39 -10.19
C ASN A 10 19.52 19.46 -11.41
N LEU A 11 19.18 18.20 -11.21
CA LEU A 11 18.89 17.23 -12.27
C LEU A 11 17.50 17.43 -12.90
N GLY A 12 16.65 18.28 -12.33
CA GLY A 12 15.31 18.56 -12.81
C GLY A 12 14.24 17.57 -12.32
N ILE A 13 14.55 16.81 -11.25
CA ILE A 13 13.59 15.87 -10.65
C ILE A 13 12.54 16.66 -9.86
N THR A 14 11.25 16.36 -10.09
CA THR A 14 10.12 16.98 -9.41
C THR A 14 9.32 16.01 -8.54
N ALA A 15 9.58 14.72 -8.65
CA ALA A 15 8.98 13.70 -7.80
C ALA A 15 9.93 12.52 -7.57
N LEU A 16 9.88 11.94 -6.40
CA LEU A 16 10.52 10.68 -6.04
C LEU A 16 9.44 9.65 -5.72
N TYR A 17 9.39 8.60 -6.49
CA TYR A 17 8.67 7.40 -6.13
C TYR A 17 9.58 6.51 -5.28
N LEU A 18 9.07 6.11 -4.11
CA LEU A 18 9.77 5.21 -3.20
C LEU A 18 9.13 3.83 -3.26
N ASN A 19 9.96 2.78 -3.37
CA ASN A 19 9.51 1.42 -3.06
C ASN A 19 8.90 1.38 -1.66
N PRO A 20 8.16 0.30 -1.28
CA PRO A 20 7.51 0.25 0.03
C PRO A 20 8.47 0.62 1.17
N ILE A 21 8.02 1.52 2.05
CA ILE A 21 8.80 2.00 3.20
C ILE A 21 8.36 1.37 4.51
N TYR A 22 7.33 0.53 4.48
CA TYR A 22 6.66 0.00 5.65
C TYR A 22 7.44 -1.16 6.28
N ALA A 23 7.15 -1.43 7.56
CA ALA A 23 7.68 -2.60 8.25
C ALA A 23 7.41 -3.87 7.43
N ALA A 24 8.44 -4.66 7.19
CA ALA A 24 8.42 -5.88 6.40
C ALA A 24 9.62 -6.75 6.74
N SER A 25 9.59 -8.05 6.41
CA SER A 25 10.73 -8.94 6.62
C SER A 25 11.70 -9.00 5.46
N SER A 26 11.24 -8.73 4.23
CA SER A 26 12.12 -8.71 3.07
C SER A 26 12.76 -7.36 2.82
N ASN A 27 13.86 -7.35 2.09
CA ASN A 27 14.54 -6.11 1.70
C ASN A 27 13.79 -5.30 0.64
N HIS A 28 12.88 -5.92 -0.13
CA HIS A 28 12.02 -5.25 -1.11
C HIS A 28 10.74 -4.66 -0.50
N ARG A 29 10.30 -5.15 0.65
CA ARG A 29 9.16 -4.69 1.46
C ARG A 29 7.78 -4.79 0.80
N TYR A 30 7.61 -5.59 -0.26
CA TYR A 30 6.28 -5.88 -0.80
C TYR A 30 5.49 -6.86 0.07
N ASP A 31 6.13 -7.49 1.05
CA ASP A 31 5.54 -8.30 2.13
C ASP A 31 5.25 -7.42 3.36
N ILE A 32 4.39 -6.42 3.20
CA ILE A 32 4.10 -5.45 4.26
C ILE A 32 3.60 -6.15 5.53
N ALA A 33 4.25 -5.85 6.65
CA ALA A 33 3.87 -6.34 7.97
C ALA A 33 2.95 -5.36 8.73
N ASP A 34 3.18 -4.06 8.56
CA ASP A 34 2.34 -2.99 9.11
C ASP A 34 2.31 -1.78 8.18
N TYR A 35 1.11 -1.40 7.67
CA TYR A 35 0.93 -0.26 6.77
C TYR A 35 1.12 1.11 7.42
N LEU A 36 1.15 1.21 8.73
CA LEU A 36 1.21 2.48 9.46
C LEU A 36 2.58 2.76 10.09
N GLU A 37 3.50 1.79 10.03
CA GLU A 37 4.85 1.88 10.58
C GLU A 37 5.90 1.93 9.46
N VAL A 38 6.89 2.81 9.62
CA VAL A 38 8.09 2.80 8.76
C VAL A 38 8.99 1.65 9.20
N ASP A 39 9.59 0.96 8.23
CA ASP A 39 10.60 -0.07 8.52
C ASP A 39 11.75 0.52 9.34
N PRO A 40 12.07 -0.03 10.51
CA PRO A 40 13.13 0.49 11.39
C PRO A 40 14.51 0.61 10.72
N VAL A 41 14.77 -0.18 9.67
CA VAL A 41 16.02 -0.07 8.89
C VAL A 41 16.08 1.22 8.08
N LEU A 42 14.92 1.77 7.71
CA LEU A 42 14.83 3.02 6.92
C LEU A 42 14.73 4.26 7.80
N GLY A 43 14.23 4.12 9.03
CA GLY A 43 14.03 5.22 9.96
C GLY A 43 12.71 5.17 10.69
N THR A 44 12.15 6.33 11.00
CA THR A 44 10.89 6.50 11.73
C THR A 44 9.86 7.27 10.90
N VAL A 45 8.65 7.37 11.41
CA VAL A 45 7.60 8.23 10.82
C VAL A 45 8.06 9.69 10.77
N GLU A 46 8.71 10.17 11.83
CA GLU A 46 9.24 11.54 11.91
C GLU A 46 10.36 11.78 10.89
N ASP A 47 11.17 10.76 10.60
CA ASP A 47 12.16 10.83 9.52
C ASP A 47 11.50 10.96 8.14
N PHE A 48 10.40 10.25 7.91
CA PHE A 48 9.62 10.37 6.70
C PHE A 48 8.97 11.76 6.55
N GLU A 49 8.33 12.25 7.61
CA GLU A 49 7.72 13.59 7.62
C GLU A 49 8.77 14.69 7.36
N ARG A 50 9.93 14.58 7.97
CA ARG A 50 11.06 15.47 7.74
C ARG A 50 11.56 15.40 6.30
N LEU A 51 11.66 14.19 5.74
CA LEU A 51 12.04 14.00 4.34
C LEU A 51 11.04 14.69 3.40
N CYS A 52 9.73 14.52 3.63
CA CYS A 52 8.70 15.16 2.83
C CYS A 52 8.78 16.70 2.88
N ALA A 53 8.96 17.26 4.09
CA ALA A 53 9.10 18.69 4.28
C ALA A 53 10.32 19.24 3.53
N LYS A 54 11.47 18.61 3.69
CA LYS A 54 12.71 19.02 2.98
C LYS A 54 12.61 18.84 1.47
N ALA A 55 12.01 17.75 0.99
CA ALA A 55 11.80 17.54 -0.43
C ALA A 55 10.92 18.64 -1.04
N ALA A 56 9.89 19.08 -0.32
CA ALA A 56 9.03 20.18 -0.75
C ALA A 56 9.78 21.52 -0.89
N GLU A 57 10.76 21.81 -0.02
CA GLU A 57 11.64 22.98 -0.14
C GLU A 57 12.44 23.00 -1.46
N HIS A 58 12.73 21.81 -2.02
CA HIS A 58 13.40 21.61 -3.31
C HIS A 58 12.41 21.40 -4.49
N GLY A 59 11.11 21.62 -4.29
CA GLY A 59 10.10 21.39 -5.31
C GLY A 59 9.90 19.92 -5.68
N ILE A 60 10.33 18.98 -4.80
CA ILE A 60 10.26 17.55 -5.04
C ILE A 60 9.13 16.94 -4.21
N SER A 61 8.24 16.21 -4.86
CA SER A 61 7.14 15.48 -4.23
C SER A 61 7.53 14.03 -3.92
N ILE A 62 7.00 13.47 -2.83
CA ILE A 62 7.21 12.06 -2.48
C ILE A 62 5.96 11.26 -2.84
N ILE A 63 6.13 10.20 -3.63
CA ILE A 63 5.09 9.23 -4.01
C ILE A 63 5.39 7.91 -3.30
N LEU A 64 4.41 7.35 -2.60
CA LEU A 64 4.55 6.08 -1.89
C LEU A 64 4.02 4.91 -2.71
N ASP A 65 4.51 3.72 -2.40
CA ASP A 65 4.00 2.47 -2.95
C ASP A 65 2.81 1.97 -2.13
N GLY A 66 1.70 1.73 -2.79
CA GLY A 66 0.48 1.18 -2.23
C GLY A 66 0.32 -0.29 -2.61
N VAL A 67 0.85 -1.18 -1.79
CA VAL A 67 0.73 -2.64 -1.97
C VAL A 67 -0.56 -3.09 -1.29
N PHE A 68 -1.69 -2.95 -1.98
CA PHE A 68 -3.02 -3.20 -1.41
C PHE A 68 -3.68 -4.50 -1.89
N ASN A 69 -3.01 -5.25 -2.79
CA ASN A 69 -3.48 -6.56 -3.25
C ASN A 69 -3.11 -7.70 -2.29
N HIS A 70 -2.01 -7.58 -1.58
CA HIS A 70 -1.49 -8.61 -0.67
C HIS A 70 -0.71 -7.95 0.48
N CYS A 71 -0.36 -8.76 1.49
CA CYS A 71 0.53 -8.35 2.57
C CYS A 71 1.52 -9.48 2.88
N GLY A 72 2.39 -9.30 3.87
CA GLY A 72 3.26 -10.36 4.35
C GLY A 72 2.50 -11.44 5.13
N ALA A 73 2.85 -12.71 4.95
CA ALA A 73 2.32 -13.79 5.77
C ALA A 73 2.68 -13.64 7.26
N ASP A 74 3.73 -12.90 7.56
CA ASP A 74 4.19 -12.52 8.90
C ASP A 74 3.61 -11.21 9.42
N SER A 75 2.76 -10.54 8.63
CA SER A 75 2.10 -9.30 9.01
C SER A 75 1.20 -9.45 10.24
N LYS A 76 0.93 -8.36 10.93
CA LYS A 76 -0.05 -8.35 12.03
C LYS A 76 -1.47 -8.71 11.57
N TYR A 77 -1.78 -8.50 10.29
CA TYR A 77 -3.10 -8.81 9.71
C TYR A 77 -3.29 -10.29 9.46
N PHE A 78 -2.25 -10.98 8.98
CA PHE A 78 -2.31 -12.42 8.68
C PHE A 78 -1.76 -13.28 9.83
N ASN A 79 -0.62 -12.89 10.41
CA ASN A 79 0.06 -13.45 11.58
C ASN A 79 0.32 -14.98 11.51
N LYS A 80 0.77 -15.47 10.34
CA LYS A 80 1.03 -16.92 10.12
C LYS A 80 1.98 -17.53 11.15
N PHE A 81 2.94 -16.76 11.63
CA PHE A 81 4.01 -17.23 12.50
C PHE A 81 3.80 -16.85 13.97
N SER A 82 2.64 -16.32 14.32
CA SER A 82 2.33 -15.88 15.69
C SER A 82 3.34 -14.87 16.26
N ASN A 83 3.80 -13.96 15.41
CA ASN A 83 4.75 -12.91 15.78
C ASN A 83 4.08 -11.81 16.63
N TYR A 84 2.76 -11.69 16.56
CA TYR A 84 1.97 -10.70 17.26
C TYR A 84 1.06 -11.36 18.30
N SER A 85 0.87 -10.69 19.45
CA SER A 85 -0.02 -11.16 20.52
C SER A 85 -1.50 -11.16 20.13
N GLU A 86 -1.87 -10.18 19.30
CA GLU A 86 -3.23 -10.08 18.80
C GLU A 86 -3.44 -11.10 17.66
N PRO A 87 -4.60 -11.77 17.59
CA PRO A 87 -4.84 -12.75 16.54
C PRO A 87 -4.95 -12.09 15.16
N GLY A 88 -4.16 -12.59 14.21
CA GLY A 88 -4.31 -12.30 12.79
C GLY A 88 -5.31 -13.28 12.13
N ALA A 89 -5.49 -13.16 10.82
CA ALA A 89 -6.47 -13.95 10.08
C ALA A 89 -6.25 -15.48 10.20
N VAL A 90 -5.01 -15.95 10.31
CA VAL A 90 -4.70 -17.39 10.45
C VAL A 90 -5.25 -17.97 11.74
N GLN A 91 -5.32 -17.20 12.82
CA GLN A 91 -5.90 -17.64 14.07
C GLN A 91 -7.42 -17.69 14.05
N GLN A 92 -8.07 -17.08 13.07
CA GLN A 92 -9.51 -17.01 12.80
C GLN A 92 -10.36 -16.55 13.99
N ALA A 93 -10.46 -17.35 15.05
CA ALA A 93 -11.30 -17.04 16.19
C ALA A 93 -10.85 -15.74 16.91
N GLY A 94 -11.68 -14.69 16.76
CA GLY A 94 -11.46 -13.39 17.40
C GLY A 94 -10.54 -12.45 16.65
N SER A 95 -10.12 -12.80 15.44
CA SER A 95 -9.39 -11.88 14.57
C SER A 95 -10.33 -10.81 14.00
N ALA A 96 -9.85 -9.57 13.95
CA ALA A 96 -10.52 -8.48 13.23
C ALA A 96 -10.25 -8.54 11.71
N TYR A 97 -9.45 -9.51 11.25
CA TYR A 97 -8.93 -9.61 9.89
C TYR A 97 -9.30 -10.91 9.18
N ASP A 98 -10.10 -11.79 9.80
CA ASP A 98 -10.42 -13.11 9.26
C ASP A 98 -11.08 -13.04 7.88
N ASP A 99 -12.00 -12.11 7.68
CA ASP A 99 -12.71 -11.88 6.41
C ASP A 99 -11.88 -11.13 5.35
N TRP A 100 -10.66 -10.69 5.68
CA TRP A 100 -9.79 -10.02 4.72
C TRP A 100 -9.13 -10.99 3.74
N PHE A 101 -9.10 -12.28 4.08
CA PHE A 101 -8.39 -13.32 3.34
C PHE A 101 -9.32 -14.49 3.00
N THR A 102 -8.99 -15.21 1.95
CA THR A 102 -9.73 -16.40 1.54
C THR A 102 -8.97 -17.65 1.98
N PHE A 103 -9.60 -18.43 2.85
CA PHE A 103 -9.10 -19.75 3.27
C PHE A 103 -9.90 -20.86 2.60
N HIS A 104 -9.22 -21.96 2.26
CA HIS A 104 -9.82 -23.17 1.71
C HIS A 104 -10.10 -24.22 2.80
N GLU A 105 -10.93 -25.19 2.49
CA GLU A 105 -11.30 -26.27 3.42
C GLU A 105 -10.10 -27.12 3.90
N ASP A 106 -9.04 -27.19 3.09
CA ASP A 106 -7.80 -27.91 3.41
C ASP A 106 -6.82 -27.09 4.28
N GLY A 107 -7.20 -25.88 4.66
CA GLY A 107 -6.39 -24.96 5.46
C GLY A 107 -5.38 -24.13 4.66
N THR A 108 -5.33 -24.28 3.35
CA THR A 108 -4.58 -23.37 2.47
C THR A 108 -5.31 -22.03 2.30
N TYR A 109 -4.67 -21.03 1.71
CA TYR A 109 -5.22 -19.71 1.48
C TYR A 109 -4.81 -19.15 0.12
N GLU A 110 -5.58 -18.21 -0.38
CA GLU A 110 -5.22 -17.48 -1.59
C GLU A 110 -3.97 -16.66 -1.37
N SER A 111 -3.02 -16.74 -2.32
CA SER A 111 -1.77 -15.98 -2.28
C SER A 111 -1.42 -15.45 -3.66
N TRP A 112 -0.70 -14.34 -3.70
CA TRP A 112 -0.31 -13.69 -4.94
C TRP A 112 0.56 -14.63 -5.79
N TRP A 113 0.00 -15.09 -6.91
CA TRP A 113 0.61 -16.04 -7.84
C TRP A 113 1.11 -17.34 -7.19
N GLY A 114 0.48 -17.77 -6.10
CA GLY A 114 0.87 -18.98 -5.35
C GLY A 114 2.10 -18.79 -4.47
N VAL A 115 2.51 -17.56 -4.20
CA VAL A 115 3.61 -17.25 -3.28
C VAL A 115 3.08 -17.22 -1.85
N ASP A 116 3.31 -18.28 -1.08
CA ASP A 116 2.81 -18.45 0.31
C ASP A 116 3.17 -17.28 1.25
N ALA A 117 4.26 -16.58 0.99
CA ALA A 117 4.69 -15.44 1.78
C ALA A 117 3.82 -14.19 1.56
N LEU A 118 2.96 -14.19 0.52
CA LEU A 118 2.18 -13.04 0.09
C LEU A 118 0.67 -13.38 0.01
N PRO A 119 -0.02 -13.58 1.16
CA PRO A 119 -1.45 -13.82 1.17
C PRO A 119 -2.20 -12.68 0.50
N THR A 120 -3.09 -13.03 -0.41
CA THR A 120 -3.93 -12.08 -1.17
C THR A 120 -5.07 -11.59 -0.31
N ILE A 121 -5.30 -10.28 -0.34
CA ILE A 121 -6.39 -9.63 0.40
C ILE A 121 -7.61 -9.51 -0.51
N VAL A 122 -8.79 -9.76 0.05
CA VAL A 122 -10.08 -9.56 -0.63
C VAL A 122 -10.33 -8.07 -0.78
N SER A 123 -9.95 -7.51 -1.93
CA SER A 123 -9.97 -6.06 -2.19
C SER A 123 -11.36 -5.41 -2.08
N ASP A 124 -12.44 -6.21 -2.20
CA ASP A 124 -13.83 -5.75 -2.03
C ASP A 124 -14.36 -5.92 -0.59
N ASN A 125 -13.54 -6.38 0.36
CA ASN A 125 -13.93 -6.47 1.77
C ASN A 125 -14.16 -5.05 2.33
N PRO A 126 -15.33 -4.75 2.93
CA PRO A 126 -15.67 -3.40 3.39
C PRO A 126 -14.76 -2.89 4.51
N ASP A 127 -14.38 -3.76 5.45
CA ASP A 127 -13.58 -3.38 6.61
C ASP A 127 -12.12 -3.10 6.17
N TYR A 128 -11.60 -3.90 5.22
CA TYR A 128 -10.31 -3.61 4.60
C TYR A 128 -10.33 -2.29 3.83
N GLN A 129 -11.39 -2.04 3.05
CA GLN A 129 -11.54 -0.78 2.32
C GLN A 129 -11.65 0.42 3.26
N GLU A 130 -12.33 0.27 4.42
CA GLU A 130 -12.38 1.33 5.44
C GLU A 130 -11.01 1.53 6.09
N PHE A 131 -10.27 0.45 6.38
CA PHE A 131 -8.90 0.53 6.90
C PHE A 131 -7.95 1.27 5.94
N ILE A 132 -8.08 1.04 4.63
CA ILE A 132 -7.24 1.71 3.64
C ILE A 132 -7.73 3.13 3.31
N CYS A 133 -9.04 3.32 3.09
CA CYS A 133 -9.61 4.54 2.50
C CYS A 133 -10.38 5.43 3.49
N GLY A 134 -10.69 4.94 4.70
CA GLY A 134 -11.46 5.66 5.70
C GLY A 134 -10.81 6.97 6.15
N GLU A 135 -11.50 7.72 7.02
CA GLU A 135 -11.03 9.04 7.50
C GLU A 135 -9.65 8.97 8.17
N ASN A 136 -9.37 7.91 8.93
CA ASN A 136 -8.08 7.63 9.53
C ASN A 136 -7.36 6.46 8.85
N GLY A 137 -7.74 6.17 7.61
CA GLY A 137 -7.18 5.07 6.84
C GLY A 137 -5.76 5.37 6.32
N VAL A 138 -5.13 4.34 5.82
CA VAL A 138 -3.72 4.35 5.37
C VAL A 138 -3.48 5.47 4.34
N ILE A 139 -4.36 5.61 3.33
CA ILE A 139 -4.23 6.60 2.26
C ILE A 139 -4.11 8.01 2.85
N ARG A 140 -5.06 8.41 3.68
CA ARG A 140 -5.12 9.76 4.23
C ARG A 140 -4.02 10.01 5.26
N THR A 141 -3.70 9.02 6.08
CA THR A 141 -2.65 9.13 7.09
C THR A 141 -1.30 9.51 6.47
N TRP A 142 -0.89 8.82 5.43
CA TRP A 142 0.39 9.13 4.78
C TRP A 142 0.37 10.42 3.97
N LEU A 143 -0.77 10.81 3.39
CA LEU A 143 -0.91 12.12 2.75
C LEU A 143 -0.80 13.26 3.77
N ARG A 144 -1.38 13.11 4.97
CA ARG A 144 -1.23 14.07 6.09
C ARG A 144 0.22 14.16 6.57
N ARG A 145 0.96 13.05 6.53
CA ARG A 145 2.40 12.96 6.84
C ARG A 145 3.31 13.57 5.75
N GLY A 146 2.75 14.03 4.65
CA GLY A 146 3.47 14.79 3.62
C GLY A 146 3.65 14.09 2.28
N ALA A 147 3.21 12.85 2.11
CA ALA A 147 3.19 12.21 0.79
C ALA A 147 2.34 13.03 -0.21
N ARG A 148 2.71 12.99 -1.49
CA ARG A 148 1.96 13.64 -2.58
C ARG A 148 0.97 12.72 -3.25
N GLY A 149 1.15 11.43 -3.12
CA GLY A 149 0.33 10.45 -3.81
C GLY A 149 0.84 9.03 -3.69
N TRP A 150 0.26 8.17 -4.50
CA TRP A 150 0.43 6.73 -4.43
C TRP A 150 0.69 6.13 -5.81
N ARG A 151 1.63 5.22 -5.89
CA ARG A 151 1.72 4.23 -6.95
C ARG A 151 1.06 2.96 -6.43
N LEU A 152 0.09 2.43 -7.15
CA LEU A 152 -0.62 1.21 -6.79
C LEU A 152 0.08 0.01 -7.40
N ASP A 153 0.61 -0.84 -6.55
CA ASP A 153 1.21 -2.11 -6.92
C ASP A 153 0.15 -3.04 -7.51
N VAL A 154 0.50 -3.73 -8.61
CA VAL A 154 -0.40 -4.65 -9.36
C VAL A 154 -1.83 -4.13 -9.47
N ALA A 155 -2.00 -2.90 -9.92
CA ALA A 155 -3.30 -2.21 -9.95
C ALA A 155 -4.37 -2.97 -10.75
N ASP A 156 -3.98 -3.81 -11.69
CA ASP A 156 -4.89 -4.63 -12.48
C ASP A 156 -5.39 -5.90 -11.76
N GLU A 157 -4.86 -6.21 -10.59
CA GLU A 157 -5.31 -7.33 -9.74
C GLU A 157 -6.25 -6.90 -8.61
N ILE A 158 -6.39 -5.59 -8.35
CA ILE A 158 -7.39 -5.07 -7.42
C ILE A 158 -8.64 -4.59 -8.14
N SER A 159 -9.79 -4.54 -7.45
CA SER A 159 -11.07 -4.19 -8.09
C SER A 159 -11.13 -2.72 -8.51
N ASP A 160 -11.84 -2.45 -9.62
CA ASP A 160 -12.06 -1.07 -10.09
C ASP A 160 -12.76 -0.22 -9.02
N SER A 161 -13.69 -0.82 -8.26
CA SER A 161 -14.41 -0.16 -7.16
C SER A 161 -13.45 0.29 -6.07
N PHE A 162 -12.45 -0.52 -5.74
CA PHE A 162 -11.47 -0.18 -4.72
C PHE A 162 -10.50 0.90 -5.20
N ILE A 163 -10.02 0.81 -6.45
CA ILE A 163 -9.20 1.88 -7.06
C ILE A 163 -9.92 3.23 -7.00
N GLN A 164 -11.24 3.26 -7.32
CA GLN A 164 -12.04 4.47 -7.23
C GLN A 164 -12.14 5.01 -5.79
N LYS A 165 -12.28 4.14 -4.79
CA LYS A 165 -12.28 4.54 -3.37
C LYS A 165 -10.93 5.10 -2.93
N ILE A 166 -9.82 4.44 -3.32
CA ILE A 166 -8.46 4.93 -3.07
C ILE A 166 -8.30 6.34 -3.65
N ARG A 167 -8.69 6.53 -4.91
CA ARG A 167 -8.64 7.84 -5.56
C ARG A 167 -9.50 8.88 -4.84
N ALA A 168 -10.72 8.52 -4.49
CA ALA A 168 -11.64 9.42 -3.77
C ALA A 168 -11.07 9.84 -2.40
N ALA A 169 -10.54 8.89 -1.63
CA ALA A 169 -9.91 9.15 -0.34
C ALA A 169 -8.70 10.08 -0.49
N ALA A 170 -7.84 9.82 -1.48
CA ALA A 170 -6.66 10.63 -1.73
C ALA A 170 -7.03 12.08 -2.13
N LEU A 171 -7.97 12.26 -3.06
CA LEU A 171 -8.40 13.58 -3.52
C LEU A 171 -9.19 14.36 -2.45
N ALA A 172 -9.90 13.68 -1.56
CA ALA A 172 -10.57 14.32 -0.44
C ALA A 172 -9.59 14.88 0.59
N GLU A 173 -8.46 14.19 0.81
CA GLU A 173 -7.41 14.67 1.70
C GLU A 173 -6.54 15.73 1.02
N ARG A 174 -6.28 15.56 -0.27
CA ARG A 174 -5.35 16.37 -1.03
C ARG A 174 -5.83 16.49 -2.49
N SER A 175 -6.39 17.64 -2.87
CA SER A 175 -7.02 17.84 -4.19
C SER A 175 -6.05 17.66 -5.38
N ASP A 176 -4.75 17.73 -5.13
CA ASP A 176 -3.67 17.56 -6.10
C ASP A 176 -2.90 16.23 -5.90
N ALA A 177 -3.51 15.27 -5.19
CA ALA A 177 -2.92 13.94 -5.00
C ALA A 177 -2.73 13.22 -6.35
N VAL A 178 -1.58 12.56 -6.48
CA VAL A 178 -1.25 11.77 -7.67
C VAL A 178 -1.52 10.30 -7.38
N ILE A 179 -2.22 9.62 -8.31
CA ILE A 179 -2.43 8.16 -8.26
C ILE A 179 -1.91 7.57 -9.58
N ILE A 180 -0.99 6.64 -9.46
CA ILE A 180 -0.35 5.94 -10.58
C ILE A 180 -0.61 4.45 -10.39
N GLY A 181 -1.19 3.77 -11.38
CA GLY A 181 -1.37 2.32 -11.34
C GLY A 181 -0.22 1.60 -12.06
N GLU A 182 0.30 0.54 -11.48
CA GLU A 182 1.15 -0.40 -12.20
C GLU A 182 0.28 -1.38 -12.99
N VAL A 183 0.48 -1.42 -14.31
CA VAL A 183 -0.16 -2.37 -15.21
C VAL A 183 0.90 -2.89 -16.18
N TRP A 184 1.05 -4.21 -16.27
CA TRP A 184 2.13 -4.82 -17.07
C TRP A 184 1.83 -4.94 -18.55
N GLU A 185 0.68 -4.49 -19.00
CA GLU A 185 0.21 -4.54 -20.39
C GLU A 185 -0.36 -3.19 -20.82
N ASP A 186 -0.87 -3.14 -22.03
CA ASP A 186 -1.60 -1.96 -22.52
C ASP A 186 -2.92 -1.78 -21.73
N ALA A 187 -2.91 -0.83 -20.80
CA ALA A 187 -4.06 -0.52 -19.96
C ALA A 187 -5.24 0.09 -20.75
N SER A 188 -4.99 0.66 -21.94
CA SER A 188 -6.00 1.40 -22.70
C SER A 188 -7.11 0.50 -23.26
N ASN A 189 -6.87 -0.79 -23.41
CA ASN A 189 -7.82 -1.75 -23.97
C ASN A 189 -8.15 -2.93 -23.02
N LYS A 190 -7.65 -2.91 -21.81
CA LYS A 190 -7.86 -3.98 -20.83
C LYS A 190 -9.33 -4.07 -20.42
N ARG A 191 -9.87 -5.28 -20.35
CA ARG A 191 -11.26 -5.53 -20.01
C ARG A 191 -11.38 -6.40 -18.77
N ALA A 192 -12.32 -6.03 -17.90
CA ALA A 192 -12.81 -6.87 -16.83
C ALA A 192 -14.31 -6.59 -16.63
N TYR A 193 -15.03 -7.51 -16.02
CA TYR A 193 -16.46 -7.36 -15.76
C TYR A 193 -17.29 -7.03 -17.02
N GLY A 194 -16.86 -7.51 -18.21
CA GLY A 194 -17.56 -7.26 -19.47
C GLY A 194 -17.40 -5.85 -20.07
N LYS A 195 -16.57 -4.99 -19.47
CA LYS A 195 -16.32 -3.61 -19.93
C LYS A 195 -14.81 -3.27 -19.92
N LEU A 196 -14.45 -2.13 -20.49
CA LEU A 196 -13.11 -1.57 -20.29
C LEU A 196 -12.91 -1.23 -18.82
N ARG A 197 -11.72 -1.55 -18.29
CA ARG A 197 -11.35 -1.20 -16.92
C ARG A 197 -11.14 0.31 -16.79
N GLN A 198 -11.40 0.82 -15.59
CA GLN A 198 -11.22 2.22 -15.21
C GLN A 198 -10.22 2.27 -14.05
N TYR A 199 -8.97 2.50 -14.40
CA TYR A 199 -7.88 2.64 -13.42
C TYR A 199 -7.83 4.05 -12.83
#